data_7a275a98517756ad983c012448d02791
#
_entry.id   7a275a98517756ad983c012448d02791
#
_cell.length_a   1.000
_cell.length_b   1.000
_cell.length_c   1.000
_cell.angle_alpha   90.00
_cell.angle_beta   90.00
_cell.angle_gamma   90.00
#
_symmetry.space_group_name_H-M   'P 1'
#
loop_
_entity.id
_entity.type
_entity.pdbx_description
1 polymer ?
#
loop_
_entity_poly.entity_id
_entity_poly.type
_entity_poly.pdbx_seq_one_letter_code
_entity_poly.pdbx_strand_id
1 'polypeptide(L)'
;SEKLKATVNKQVANWTVLYVKLHNYHWYVKGKDFFTLHAKFEELYTEAAEHIDDLAERLLAIQGSPVGTMKECLEMSAIKEADGSESSEQMVQNIYNDFLTVAEELKSGMELADEVNDETTGDMLLAIHQSIEKHNWMLKAYLG
;
A
#
# COMPACT_ATOMS: atom_id res chain seq x y z
N SER A 1 17.28 3.79 -12.83
CA SER A 1 18.35 3.48 -11.87
C SER A 1 17.98 2.26 -11.03
N GLU A 2 18.98 1.60 -10.49
CA GLU A 2 18.75 0.43 -9.64
C GLU A 2 18.02 0.81 -8.35
N LYS A 3 18.29 1.99 -7.81
CA LYS A 3 17.60 2.47 -6.61
C LYS A 3 16.11 2.70 -6.86
N LEU A 4 15.76 3.27 -8.01
CA LEU A 4 14.37 3.48 -8.38
C LEU A 4 13.66 2.14 -8.55
N LYS A 5 14.27 1.20 -9.26
CA LYS A 5 13.72 -0.14 -9.44
C LYS A 5 13.48 -0.84 -8.10
N ALA A 6 14.45 -0.74 -7.19
CA ALA A 6 14.33 -1.34 -5.85
C ALA A 6 13.16 -0.72 -5.06
N THR A 7 12.99 0.59 -5.17
CA THR A 7 11.89 1.29 -4.49
C THR A 7 10.54 0.89 -5.05
N VAL A 8 10.40 0.83 -6.38
CA VAL A 8 9.15 0.39 -7.01
C VAL A 8 8.84 -1.05 -6.62
N ASN A 9 9.85 -1.93 -6.62
CA ASN A 9 9.67 -3.33 -6.23
C ASN A 9 9.22 -3.47 -4.78
N LYS A 10 9.77 -2.65 -3.89
CA LYS A 10 9.34 -2.65 -2.49
C LYS A 10 7.86 -2.27 -2.37
N GLN A 11 7.38 -1.37 -3.22
CA GLN A 11 5.97 -1.02 -3.22
C GLN A 11 5.08 -2.17 -3.70
N VAL A 12 5.54 -2.96 -4.66
CA VAL A 12 4.83 -4.19 -5.05
C VAL A 12 4.67 -5.10 -3.83
N ALA A 13 5.76 -5.29 -3.06
CA ALA A 13 5.73 -6.10 -1.84
C ALA A 13 4.80 -5.50 -0.78
N ASN A 14 4.90 -4.18 -0.54
CA ASN A 14 4.06 -3.50 0.45
C ASN A 14 2.57 -3.67 0.13
N TRP A 15 2.19 -3.43 -1.11
CA TRP A 15 0.78 -3.52 -1.50
C TRP A 15 0.27 -4.95 -1.50
N THR A 16 1.13 -5.93 -1.76
CA THR A 16 0.77 -7.35 -1.66
C THR A 16 0.47 -7.73 -0.21
N VAL A 17 1.30 -7.32 0.73
CA VAL A 17 1.04 -7.57 2.16
C VAL A 17 -0.22 -6.82 2.61
N LEU A 18 -0.38 -5.57 2.20
CA LEU A 18 -1.59 -4.79 2.50
C LEU A 18 -2.84 -5.44 1.94
N TYR A 19 -2.77 -6.00 0.73
CA TYR A 19 -3.89 -6.66 0.09
C TYR A 19 -4.43 -7.79 0.97
N VAL A 20 -3.56 -8.64 1.48
CA VAL A 20 -3.95 -9.74 2.38
C VAL A 20 -4.42 -9.19 3.73
N LYS A 21 -3.70 -8.24 4.29
CA LYS A 21 -4.03 -7.62 5.58
C LYS A 21 -5.41 -6.97 5.56
N LEU A 22 -5.72 -6.25 4.48
CA LEU A 22 -7.02 -5.59 4.31
C LEU A 22 -8.15 -6.61 4.15
N HIS A 23 -7.91 -7.76 3.50
CA HIS A 23 -8.86 -8.86 3.47
C HIS A 23 -9.11 -9.42 4.85
N ASN A 24 -8.05 -9.62 5.62
CA ASN A 24 -8.16 -10.10 7.01
C ASN A 24 -9.07 -9.16 7.80
N TYR A 25 -8.82 -7.86 7.72
CA TYR A 25 -9.62 -6.87 8.44
C TYR A 25 -11.07 -6.80 7.93
N HIS A 26 -11.26 -6.90 6.62
CA HIS A 26 -12.58 -6.94 5.99
C HIS A 26 -13.41 -8.12 6.52
N TRP A 27 -12.79 -9.29 6.70
CA TRP A 27 -13.46 -10.48 7.18
C TRP A 27 -13.68 -10.48 8.70
N TYR A 28 -12.71 -9.99 9.47
CA TYR A 28 -12.70 -10.14 10.92
C TYR A 28 -13.18 -8.94 11.72
N VAL A 29 -13.43 -7.81 11.09
CA VAL A 29 -13.97 -6.64 11.80
C VAL A 29 -15.31 -6.97 12.44
N LYS A 30 -15.54 -6.45 13.67
CA LYS A 30 -16.76 -6.71 14.43
C LYS A 30 -17.23 -5.43 15.11
N GLY A 31 -18.49 -5.44 15.51
CA GLY A 31 -19.05 -4.41 16.36
C GLY A 31 -19.92 -3.43 15.60
N LYS A 32 -20.15 -2.29 16.23
CA LYS A 32 -21.11 -1.30 15.74
C LYS A 32 -20.76 -0.70 14.37
N ASP A 33 -19.48 -0.71 14.03
CA ASP A 33 -19.00 -0.14 12.75
C ASP A 33 -18.73 -1.19 11.69
N PHE A 34 -19.26 -2.41 11.89
CA PHE A 34 -18.99 -3.52 10.97
C PHE A 34 -19.32 -3.17 9.51
N PHE A 35 -20.52 -2.70 9.26
CA PHE A 35 -20.95 -2.47 7.87
C PHE A 35 -20.08 -1.40 7.18
N THR A 36 -19.76 -0.35 7.89
CA THR A 36 -18.95 0.74 7.36
C THR A 36 -17.52 0.29 7.11
N LEU A 37 -16.90 -0.38 8.07
CA LEU A 37 -15.51 -0.80 7.97
C LEU A 37 -15.32 -1.97 7.04
N HIS A 38 -16.25 -2.92 7.04
CA HIS A 38 -16.24 -4.04 6.10
C HIS A 38 -16.19 -3.52 4.65
N ALA A 39 -17.06 -2.56 4.34
CA ALA A 39 -17.11 -1.92 3.02
C ALA A 39 -15.86 -1.09 2.74
N LYS A 40 -15.34 -0.36 3.73
CA LYS A 40 -14.14 0.46 3.54
C LYS A 40 -12.91 -0.39 3.29
N PHE A 41 -12.73 -1.48 4.05
CA PHE A 41 -11.61 -2.38 3.82
C PHE A 41 -11.68 -3.03 2.44
N GLU A 42 -12.88 -3.32 1.96
CA GLU A 42 -13.06 -3.84 0.60
C GLU A 42 -12.63 -2.83 -0.47
N GLU A 43 -13.03 -1.57 -0.31
CA GLU A 43 -12.60 -0.49 -1.20
C GLU A 43 -11.06 -0.43 -1.24
N LEU A 44 -10.44 -0.51 -0.06
CA LEU A 44 -8.99 -0.41 0.04
C LEU A 44 -8.26 -1.60 -0.58
N TYR A 45 -8.74 -2.84 -0.38
CA TYR A 45 -8.05 -3.97 -0.99
C TYR A 45 -8.27 -4.05 -2.50
N THR A 46 -9.41 -3.57 -2.97
CA THR A 46 -9.66 -3.49 -4.41
C THR A 46 -8.68 -2.52 -5.06
N GLU A 47 -8.43 -1.38 -4.43
CA GLU A 47 -7.44 -0.43 -4.90
C GLU A 47 -6.02 -1.01 -4.80
N ALA A 48 -5.72 -1.73 -3.71
CA ALA A 48 -4.41 -2.38 -3.54
C ALA A 48 -4.11 -3.34 -4.69
N ALA A 49 -5.09 -4.10 -5.15
CA ALA A 49 -4.91 -5.02 -6.28
C ALA A 49 -4.49 -4.26 -7.55
N GLU A 50 -5.09 -3.11 -7.80
CA GLU A 50 -4.73 -2.26 -8.94
C GLU A 50 -3.29 -1.75 -8.82
N HIS A 51 -2.91 -1.30 -7.63
CA HIS A 51 -1.55 -0.80 -7.39
C HIS A 51 -0.49 -1.89 -7.60
N ILE A 52 -0.75 -3.10 -7.12
CA ILE A 52 0.17 -4.23 -7.30
C ILE A 52 0.45 -4.44 -8.79
N ASP A 53 -0.60 -4.52 -9.57
CA ASP A 53 -0.47 -4.80 -11.01
C ASP A 53 0.23 -3.66 -11.75
N ASP A 54 -0.21 -2.43 -11.51
CA ASP A 54 0.36 -1.25 -12.16
C ASP A 54 1.84 -1.09 -11.84
N LEU A 55 2.21 -1.26 -10.58
CA LEU A 55 3.61 -1.12 -10.14
C LEU A 55 4.50 -2.23 -10.71
N ALA A 56 4.00 -3.48 -10.69
CA ALA A 56 4.76 -4.60 -11.23
C ALA A 56 4.98 -4.44 -12.74
N GLU A 57 3.95 -4.03 -13.46
CA GLU A 57 4.06 -3.82 -14.92
C GLU A 57 4.94 -2.62 -15.25
N ARG A 58 4.88 -1.55 -14.43
CA ARG A 58 5.81 -0.44 -14.59
C ARG A 58 7.24 -0.87 -14.39
N LEU A 59 7.49 -1.71 -13.37
CA LEU A 59 8.83 -2.24 -13.11
C LEU A 59 9.35 -3.03 -14.31
N LEU A 60 8.50 -3.87 -14.90
CA LEU A 60 8.88 -4.61 -16.12
C LEU A 60 9.19 -3.63 -17.27
N ALA A 61 8.40 -2.57 -17.42
CA ALA A 61 8.61 -1.59 -18.49
C ALA A 61 9.95 -0.86 -18.36
N ILE A 62 10.44 -0.67 -17.13
CA ILE A 62 11.74 -0.06 -16.89
C ILE A 62 12.84 -1.12 -16.69
N GLN A 63 12.56 -2.35 -17.09
CA GLN A 63 13.52 -3.48 -17.13
C GLN A 63 13.93 -3.99 -15.75
N GLY A 64 13.04 -3.89 -14.79
CA GLY A 64 13.19 -4.53 -13.49
C GLY A 64 12.47 -5.86 -13.45
N SER A 65 12.59 -6.57 -12.34
CA SER A 65 11.96 -7.87 -12.12
C SER A 65 11.11 -7.81 -10.85
N PRO A 66 9.78 -7.77 -10.98
CA PRO A 66 8.93 -7.66 -9.81
C PRO A 66 8.98 -8.91 -8.93
N VAL A 67 8.96 -8.69 -7.62
CA VAL A 67 8.77 -9.74 -6.63
C VAL A 67 7.45 -10.46 -6.90
N GLY A 68 7.45 -11.79 -6.84
CA GLY A 68 6.28 -12.57 -7.24
C GLY A 68 5.96 -13.76 -6.37
N THR A 69 6.58 -13.88 -5.20
CA THR A 69 6.25 -14.93 -4.23
C THR A 69 5.86 -14.29 -2.89
N MET A 70 4.99 -14.97 -2.16
CA MET A 70 4.56 -14.46 -0.84
C MET A 70 5.73 -14.30 0.10
N LYS A 71 6.64 -15.28 0.11
CA LYS A 71 7.82 -15.23 0.96
C LYS A 71 8.67 -13.99 0.69
N GLU A 72 8.96 -13.73 -0.58
CA GLU A 72 9.74 -12.56 -0.98
C GLU A 72 9.03 -11.26 -0.61
N CYS A 73 7.71 -11.20 -0.78
CA CYS A 73 6.92 -10.03 -0.41
C CYS A 73 7.04 -9.74 1.09
N LEU A 74 6.93 -10.77 1.93
CA LEU A 74 7.05 -10.61 3.37
C LEU A 74 8.46 -10.17 3.79
N GLU A 75 9.48 -10.70 3.15
CA GLU A 75 10.87 -10.33 3.45
C GLU A 75 11.16 -8.88 3.06
N MET A 76 10.60 -8.42 1.95
CA MET A 76 10.89 -7.10 1.38
C MET A 76 10.02 -5.99 1.96
N SER A 77 8.78 -6.29 2.33
CA SER A 77 7.79 -5.31 2.75
C SER A 77 8.14 -4.65 4.09
N ALA A 78 7.80 -3.36 4.19
CA ALA A 78 7.84 -2.64 5.47
C ALA A 78 6.56 -2.84 6.28
N ILE A 79 5.55 -3.50 5.70
CA ILE A 79 4.23 -3.66 6.33
C ILE A 79 4.18 -5.00 7.06
N LYS A 80 3.67 -4.97 8.30
CA LYS A 80 3.48 -6.17 9.10
C LYS A 80 2.11 -6.76 8.83
N GLU A 81 2.01 -8.08 8.85
CA GLU A 81 0.75 -8.78 8.71
C GLU A 81 -0.19 -8.50 9.87
N ALA A 82 -1.48 -8.76 9.69
CA ALA A 82 -2.44 -8.76 10.78
C ALA A 82 -2.07 -9.85 11.78
N ASP A 83 -2.24 -9.57 13.09
CA ASP A 83 -1.90 -10.54 14.13
C ASP A 83 -3.11 -11.30 14.68
N GLY A 84 -4.31 -10.88 14.34
CA GLY A 84 -5.54 -11.56 14.73
C GLY A 84 -6.14 -11.08 16.05
N SER A 85 -5.50 -10.14 16.74
CA SER A 85 -5.97 -9.61 18.02
C SER A 85 -6.56 -8.22 17.95
N GLU A 86 -6.53 -7.59 16.78
CA GLU A 86 -6.88 -6.19 16.64
C GLU A 86 -8.38 -5.95 16.83
N SER A 87 -8.73 -4.90 17.58
CA SER A 87 -10.08 -4.37 17.61
C SER A 87 -10.35 -3.59 16.33
N SER A 88 -11.61 -3.26 16.07
CA SER A 88 -11.96 -2.47 14.88
C SER A 88 -11.21 -1.14 14.83
N GLU A 89 -11.09 -0.45 15.96
CA GLU A 89 -10.35 0.80 16.03
C GLU A 89 -8.86 0.60 15.77
N GLN A 90 -8.28 -0.48 16.33
CA GLN A 90 -6.88 -0.82 16.08
C GLN A 90 -6.62 -1.17 14.62
N MET A 91 -7.56 -1.84 13.96
CA MET A 91 -7.45 -2.12 12.53
C MET A 91 -7.32 -0.83 11.73
N VAL A 92 -8.18 0.14 11.99
CA VAL A 92 -8.13 1.45 11.30
C VAL A 92 -6.82 2.16 11.60
N GLN A 93 -6.40 2.18 12.87
CA GLN A 93 -5.15 2.81 13.26
C GLN A 93 -3.95 2.17 12.57
N ASN A 94 -3.95 0.84 12.47
CA ASN A 94 -2.87 0.11 11.80
C ASN A 94 -2.77 0.45 10.31
N ILE A 95 -3.90 0.48 9.62
CA ILE A 95 -3.89 0.84 8.19
C ILE A 95 -3.48 2.30 8.00
N TYR A 96 -3.96 3.19 8.87
CA TYR A 96 -3.53 4.58 8.85
C TYR A 96 -2.00 4.69 8.96
N ASN A 97 -1.41 3.99 9.92
CA ASN A 97 0.04 3.99 10.13
C ASN A 97 0.77 3.34 8.95
N ASP A 98 0.23 2.25 8.40
CA ASP A 98 0.82 1.59 7.25
C ASP A 98 0.84 2.53 6.04
N PHE A 99 -0.23 3.27 5.83
CA PHE A 99 -0.31 4.24 4.73
C PHE A 99 0.67 5.40 4.92
N LEU A 100 0.93 5.82 6.18
CA LEU A 100 1.97 6.83 6.42
C LEU A 100 3.34 6.32 5.99
N THR A 101 3.66 5.07 6.32
CA THR A 101 4.93 4.45 5.92
C THR A 101 5.04 4.36 4.40
N VAL A 102 4.00 3.88 3.73
CA VAL A 102 3.98 3.76 2.28
C VAL A 102 4.11 5.14 1.62
N ALA A 103 3.41 6.14 2.14
CA ALA A 103 3.47 7.51 1.61
C ALA A 103 4.90 8.07 1.64
N GLU A 104 5.64 7.85 2.73
CA GLU A 104 7.03 8.28 2.83
C GLU A 104 7.91 7.58 1.80
N GLU A 105 7.71 6.28 1.59
CA GLU A 105 8.48 5.53 0.60
C GLU A 105 8.14 5.97 -0.82
N LEU A 106 6.88 6.28 -1.09
CA LEU A 106 6.46 6.80 -2.39
C LEU A 106 7.11 8.16 -2.68
N LYS A 107 7.21 9.03 -1.67
CA LYS A 107 7.89 10.33 -1.83
C LYS A 107 9.34 10.14 -2.17
N SER A 108 10.04 9.24 -1.48
CA SER A 108 11.43 8.92 -1.82
C SER A 108 11.54 8.41 -3.25
N GLY A 109 10.60 7.58 -3.67
CA GLY A 109 10.55 7.06 -5.04
C GLY A 109 10.34 8.18 -6.07
N MET A 110 9.49 9.14 -5.77
CA MET A 110 9.26 10.30 -6.65
C MET A 110 10.54 11.12 -6.82
N GLU A 111 11.28 11.32 -5.74
CA GLU A 111 12.56 12.03 -5.80
C GLU A 111 13.57 11.28 -6.68
N LEU A 112 13.65 9.95 -6.53
CA LEU A 112 14.52 9.12 -7.35
C LEU A 112 14.13 9.17 -8.82
N ALA A 113 12.83 9.14 -9.11
CA ALA A 113 12.32 9.23 -10.48
C ALA A 113 12.70 10.57 -11.11
N ASP A 114 12.59 11.65 -10.35
CA ASP A 114 12.97 13.00 -10.81
C ASP A 114 14.45 13.06 -11.14
N GLU A 115 15.31 12.50 -10.29
CA GLU A 115 16.76 12.47 -10.50
C GLU A 115 17.16 11.84 -11.82
N VAL A 116 16.40 10.83 -12.28
CA VAL A 116 16.71 10.12 -13.54
C VAL A 116 15.78 10.52 -14.67
N ASN A 117 15.00 11.57 -14.48
CA ASN A 117 14.06 12.10 -15.47
C ASN A 117 13.02 11.08 -15.93
N ASP A 118 12.61 10.18 -15.05
CA ASP A 118 11.54 9.22 -15.29
C ASP A 118 10.22 9.78 -14.80
N GLU A 119 9.66 10.71 -15.55
CA GLU A 119 8.40 11.36 -15.19
C GLU A 119 7.24 10.38 -15.13
N THR A 120 7.26 9.36 -15.97
CA THR A 120 6.17 8.37 -16.02
C THR A 120 6.08 7.58 -14.72
N THR A 121 7.22 7.10 -14.21
CA THR A 121 7.24 6.43 -12.90
C THR A 121 6.87 7.40 -11.79
N GLY A 122 7.44 8.61 -11.82
CA GLY A 122 7.13 9.65 -10.84
C GLY A 122 5.64 9.97 -10.78
N ASP A 123 4.99 10.09 -11.93
CA ASP A 123 3.57 10.39 -12.03
C ASP A 123 2.71 9.26 -11.46
N MET A 124 3.09 8.01 -11.74
CA MET A 124 2.40 6.85 -11.17
C MET A 124 2.48 6.84 -9.64
N LEU A 125 3.68 7.07 -9.09
CA LEU A 125 3.87 7.10 -7.64
C LEU A 125 3.12 8.28 -7.01
N LEU A 126 3.09 9.41 -7.69
CA LEU A 126 2.34 10.59 -7.26
C LEU A 126 0.84 10.29 -7.16
N ALA A 127 0.29 9.60 -8.15
CA ALA A 127 -1.14 9.26 -8.15
C ALA A 127 -1.51 8.34 -6.98
N ILE A 128 -0.66 7.36 -6.69
CA ILE A 128 -0.87 6.47 -5.53
C ILE A 128 -0.76 7.26 -4.24
N HIS A 129 0.23 8.13 -4.13
CA HIS A 129 0.44 8.98 -2.96
C HIS A 129 -0.79 9.86 -2.70
N GLN A 130 -1.33 10.47 -3.74
CA GLN A 130 -2.51 11.32 -3.64
C GLN A 130 -3.71 10.52 -3.11
N SER A 131 -3.92 9.31 -3.61
CA SER A 131 -5.00 8.43 -3.15
C SER A 131 -4.84 8.07 -1.68
N ILE A 132 -3.61 7.73 -1.26
CA ILE A 132 -3.32 7.39 0.14
C ILE A 132 -3.58 8.58 1.07
N GLU A 133 -3.20 9.78 0.66
CA GLU A 133 -3.45 10.97 1.48
C GLU A 133 -4.94 11.18 1.71
N LYS A 134 -5.74 10.99 0.67
CA LYS A 134 -7.20 11.09 0.79
C LYS A 134 -7.75 10.02 1.72
N HIS A 135 -7.32 8.78 1.56
CA HIS A 135 -7.74 7.70 2.45
C HIS A 135 -7.33 7.98 3.90
N ASN A 136 -6.13 8.47 4.10
CA ASN A 136 -5.65 8.76 5.46
C ASN A 136 -6.40 9.91 6.11
N TRP A 137 -6.82 10.91 5.34
CA TRP A 137 -7.72 11.93 5.86
C TRP A 137 -9.00 11.30 6.40
N MET A 138 -9.61 10.39 5.63
CA MET A 138 -10.84 9.70 6.05
C MET A 138 -10.63 8.80 7.26
N LEU A 139 -9.53 8.03 7.26
CA LEU A 139 -9.23 7.12 8.38
C LEU A 139 -8.98 7.91 9.67
N LYS A 140 -8.26 9.04 9.57
CA LYS A 140 -8.01 9.91 10.70
C LYS A 140 -9.31 10.52 11.23
N ALA A 141 -10.20 10.95 10.34
CA ALA A 141 -11.50 11.48 10.72
C ALA A 141 -12.34 10.45 11.47
N TYR A 142 -12.28 9.19 11.04
CA TYR A 142 -12.95 8.09 11.75
C TYR A 142 -12.38 7.92 13.17
N LEU A 143 -11.08 8.02 13.32
CA LEU A 143 -10.43 7.86 14.63
C LEU A 143 -10.70 9.02 15.60
N GLY A 144 -10.99 10.18 15.06
CA GLY A 144 -11.30 11.38 15.87
C GLY A 144 -10.12 12.28 16.21
#